data_61ec8120bc5b3479f782f242b7bb824c
#
_entry.id   61ec8120bc5b3479f782f242b7bb824c
#
_cell.length_a   1.000
_cell.length_b   1.000
_cell.length_c   1.000
_cell.angle_alpha   90.00
_cell.angle_beta   90.00
_cell.angle_gamma   90.00
#
_symmetry.space_group_name_H-M   'P 1'
#
loop_
_entity.id
_entity.type
_entity.pdbx_description
1 polymer ?
#
loop_
_entity_poly.entity_id
_entity_poly.type
_entity_poly.pdbx_seq_one_letter_code
_entity_poly.pdbx_strand_id
1 'polypeptide(L)'
;MKSKKKPNICSSDSTFNECELEILHKAIAGAAVKQKKNTTNLPEINKIMSIVEDFIRKKKLIVYGGTAQNNILPKKDQFYDDSDVPDYDFFSPNAIQDVKELADLYSKAGYIEVDAKSGIHAGTYKLFVNFIPTADVTQMPREIFNTLQRDALKIAGITYAPPNFLRMGMYLELSRPNGDISRWEKVYKRLILINQNYPLTTKDCSRIDFQRAMMDTKISSKSKYQPTTEEIYDTAVKTFIDQD
;
A
#
# COMPACT_ATOMS: atom_id res chain seq x y z
N MET A 1 -40.75 13.12 29.65
CA MET A 1 -39.81 12.34 28.80
C MET A 1 -39.76 12.99 27.41
N LYS A 2 -38.70 13.68 27.05
CA LYS A 2 -38.54 14.25 25.69
C LYS A 2 -38.16 13.12 24.73
N SER A 3 -39.06 12.79 23.80
CA SER A 3 -38.79 11.86 22.71
C SER A 3 -37.60 12.37 21.90
N LYS A 4 -36.47 11.64 21.93
CA LYS A 4 -35.35 11.89 21.01
C LYS A 4 -35.83 11.56 19.61
N LYS A 5 -36.06 12.59 18.77
CA LYS A 5 -36.29 12.39 17.33
C LYS A 5 -35.13 11.57 16.75
N LYS A 6 -35.42 10.39 16.21
CA LYS A 6 -34.42 9.62 15.44
C LYS A 6 -33.97 10.51 14.28
N PRO A 7 -32.67 10.59 14.00
CA PRO A 7 -32.21 11.36 12.85
C PRO A 7 -32.82 10.79 11.57
N ASN A 8 -33.35 11.67 10.74
CA ASN A 8 -33.84 11.30 9.41
C ASN A 8 -32.65 10.80 8.60
N ILE A 9 -32.62 9.53 8.27
CA ILE A 9 -31.50 8.88 7.57
C ILE A 9 -31.58 9.16 6.08
N CYS A 10 -32.76 9.48 5.58
CA CYS A 10 -33.05 9.70 4.17
C CYS A 10 -33.29 11.19 3.88
N SER A 11 -32.96 11.65 2.67
CA SER A 11 -33.30 12.99 2.22
C SER A 11 -34.81 13.13 2.01
N SER A 12 -35.34 14.35 2.13
CA SER A 12 -36.78 14.64 1.93
C SER A 12 -37.27 14.32 0.49
N ASP A 13 -36.33 14.23 -0.45
CA ASP A 13 -36.62 14.09 -1.89
C ASP A 13 -36.36 12.66 -2.40
N SER A 14 -35.91 11.74 -1.51
CA SER A 14 -35.66 10.35 -1.87
C SER A 14 -36.96 9.57 -2.00
N THR A 15 -37.07 8.75 -3.03
CA THR A 15 -38.11 7.74 -3.13
C THR A 15 -38.00 6.69 -2.03
N PHE A 16 -39.03 5.92 -1.78
CA PHE A 16 -39.03 4.84 -0.79
C PHE A 16 -37.85 3.86 -1.02
N ASN A 17 -37.64 3.43 -2.26
CA ASN A 17 -36.56 2.48 -2.60
C ASN A 17 -35.15 3.08 -2.42
N GLU A 18 -34.97 4.35 -2.75
CA GLU A 18 -33.68 5.04 -2.52
C GLU A 18 -33.38 5.18 -1.04
N CYS A 19 -34.40 5.49 -0.24
CA CYS A 19 -34.25 5.55 1.21
C CYS A 19 -33.89 4.18 1.82
N GLU A 20 -34.50 3.09 1.38
CA GLU A 20 -34.14 1.74 1.81
C GLU A 20 -32.70 1.38 1.45
N LEU A 21 -32.24 1.74 0.23
CA LEU A 21 -30.85 1.56 -0.19
C LEU A 21 -29.88 2.35 0.67
N GLU A 22 -30.17 3.61 1.02
CA GLU A 22 -29.34 4.40 1.92
C GLU A 22 -29.22 3.76 3.34
N ILE A 23 -30.34 3.28 3.87
CA ILE A 23 -30.38 2.56 5.15
C ILE A 23 -29.51 1.30 5.06
N LEU A 24 -29.65 0.53 3.98
CA LEU A 24 -28.88 -0.69 3.75
C LEU A 24 -27.38 -0.40 3.64
N HIS A 25 -26.98 0.60 2.87
CA HIS A 25 -25.58 1.00 2.73
C HIS A 25 -24.98 1.42 4.07
N LYS A 26 -25.70 2.20 4.89
CA LYS A 26 -25.26 2.58 6.25
C LYS A 26 -25.16 1.37 7.17
N ALA A 27 -26.10 0.43 7.08
CA ALA A 27 -26.08 -0.81 7.86
C ALA A 27 -24.89 -1.70 7.47
N ILE A 28 -24.60 -1.85 6.18
CA ILE A 28 -23.46 -2.60 5.65
C ILE A 28 -22.14 -1.97 6.12
N ALA A 29 -22.01 -0.64 5.98
CA ALA A 29 -20.82 0.08 6.45
C ALA A 29 -20.62 -0.09 7.97
N GLY A 30 -21.68 0.01 8.76
CA GLY A 30 -21.64 -0.21 10.20
C GLY A 30 -21.29 -1.65 10.58
N ALA A 31 -21.82 -2.63 9.84
CA ALA A 31 -21.50 -4.05 10.05
C ALA A 31 -20.05 -4.35 9.67
N ALA A 32 -19.55 -3.80 8.56
CA ALA A 32 -18.16 -3.95 8.15
C ALA A 32 -17.17 -3.41 9.18
N VAL A 33 -17.45 -2.23 9.77
CA VAL A 33 -16.62 -1.66 10.85
C VAL A 33 -16.65 -2.54 12.10
N LYS A 34 -17.81 -3.09 12.49
CA LYS A 34 -17.92 -4.00 13.62
C LYS A 34 -17.19 -5.32 13.37
N GLN A 35 -17.34 -5.87 12.17
CA GLN A 35 -16.67 -7.10 11.78
C GLN A 35 -15.14 -6.92 11.79
N LYS A 36 -14.65 -5.80 11.27
CA LYS A 36 -13.23 -5.44 11.29
C LYS A 36 -12.70 -5.35 12.74
N LYS A 37 -13.40 -4.64 13.62
CA LYS A 37 -13.03 -4.55 15.05
C LYS A 37 -13.02 -5.89 15.75
N ASN A 38 -13.99 -6.75 15.47
CA ASN A 38 -14.06 -8.09 16.06
C ASN A 38 -12.94 -8.99 15.55
N THR A 39 -12.53 -8.82 14.28
CA THR A 39 -11.46 -9.61 13.68
C THR A 39 -10.09 -9.24 14.26
N THR A 40 -9.81 -7.96 14.46
CA THR A 40 -8.50 -7.49 14.98
C THR A 40 -8.22 -7.84 16.44
N ASN A 41 -9.26 -8.01 17.23
CA ASN A 41 -9.12 -8.34 18.66
C ASN A 41 -9.00 -9.86 18.96
N LEU A 42 -8.93 -10.71 17.91
CA LEU A 42 -8.74 -12.15 18.12
C LEU A 42 -7.26 -12.44 18.40
N PRO A 43 -6.94 -13.12 19.51
CA PRO A 43 -5.57 -13.57 19.81
C PRO A 43 -4.94 -14.35 18.68
N GLU A 44 -5.75 -15.02 17.87
CA GLU A 44 -5.34 -15.76 16.70
C GLU A 44 -4.76 -14.88 15.59
N ILE A 45 -5.37 -13.72 15.32
CA ILE A 45 -4.86 -12.76 14.32
C ILE A 45 -3.48 -12.26 14.72
N ASN A 46 -3.31 -11.89 16.00
CA ASN A 46 -2.01 -11.43 16.50
C ASN A 46 -0.94 -12.53 16.37
N LYS A 47 -1.31 -13.79 16.57
CA LYS A 47 -0.41 -14.91 16.40
C LYS A 47 -0.05 -15.13 14.91
N ILE A 48 -1.04 -15.01 14.01
CA ILE A 48 -0.78 -15.06 12.56
C ILE A 48 0.19 -13.94 12.17
N MET A 49 -0.06 -12.72 12.60
CA MET A 49 0.78 -11.56 12.26
C MET A 49 2.19 -11.69 12.86
N SER A 50 2.34 -12.21 14.08
CA SER A 50 3.66 -12.38 14.69
C SER A 50 4.54 -13.36 13.91
N ILE A 51 3.99 -14.41 13.31
CA ILE A 51 4.76 -15.38 12.52
C ILE A 51 5.35 -14.73 11.27
N VAL A 52 4.55 -13.96 10.52
CA VAL A 52 5.07 -13.26 9.32
C VAL A 52 6.07 -12.18 9.68
N GLU A 53 5.85 -11.44 10.76
CA GLU A 53 6.81 -10.43 11.24
C GLU A 53 8.16 -11.05 11.62
N ASP A 54 8.15 -12.16 12.36
CA ASP A 54 9.37 -12.85 12.74
C ASP A 54 10.10 -13.42 11.53
N PHE A 55 9.36 -13.92 10.54
CA PHE A 55 9.93 -14.35 9.27
C PHE A 55 10.62 -13.20 8.53
N ILE A 56 9.94 -12.05 8.40
CA ILE A 56 10.50 -10.84 7.78
C ILE A 56 11.77 -10.39 8.51
N ARG A 57 11.74 -10.33 9.84
CA ARG A 57 12.90 -9.95 10.68
C ARG A 57 14.06 -10.90 10.48
N LYS A 58 13.81 -12.21 10.57
CA LYS A 58 14.84 -13.27 10.44
C LYS A 58 15.52 -13.22 9.07
N LYS A 59 14.75 -13.09 8.01
CA LYS A 59 15.27 -13.05 6.64
C LYS A 59 15.72 -11.68 6.17
N LYS A 60 15.49 -10.63 6.97
CA LYS A 60 15.81 -9.23 6.66
C LYS A 60 15.16 -8.79 5.33
N LEU A 61 13.91 -9.19 5.12
CA LEU A 61 13.14 -8.82 3.94
C LEU A 61 12.68 -7.36 4.04
N ILE A 62 12.39 -6.74 2.90
CA ILE A 62 12.06 -5.31 2.83
C ILE A 62 10.55 -5.16 2.67
N VAL A 63 9.90 -4.63 3.69
CA VAL A 63 8.47 -4.32 3.68
C VAL A 63 8.22 -3.06 2.86
N TYR A 64 7.20 -3.11 1.99
CA TYR A 64 6.73 -1.98 1.20
C TYR A 64 5.20 -1.83 1.32
N GLY A 65 4.55 -1.09 0.44
CA GLY A 65 3.10 -0.96 0.43
C GLY A 65 2.53 -0.15 1.59
N GLY A 66 1.27 -0.40 1.93
CA GLY A 66 0.53 0.38 2.92
C GLY A 66 1.11 0.31 4.32
N THR A 67 1.49 -0.88 4.77
CA THR A 67 2.08 -1.11 6.09
C THR A 67 3.42 -0.39 6.25
N ALA A 68 4.26 -0.39 5.20
CA ALA A 68 5.51 0.37 5.22
C ALA A 68 5.25 1.88 5.27
N GLN A 69 4.35 2.39 4.41
CA GLN A 69 3.98 3.80 4.40
C GLN A 69 3.51 4.29 5.77
N ASN A 70 2.68 3.49 6.45
CA ASN A 70 2.18 3.80 7.79
C ASN A 70 3.29 3.80 8.84
N ASN A 71 4.10 2.74 8.86
CA ASN A 71 5.02 2.47 9.96
C ASN A 71 6.28 3.35 9.94
N ILE A 72 6.64 3.93 8.79
CA ILE A 72 7.73 4.90 8.72
C ILE A 72 7.30 6.31 9.17
N LEU A 73 5.99 6.59 9.23
CA LEU A 73 5.47 7.87 9.67
C LEU A 73 5.52 8.03 11.19
N PRO A 74 5.68 9.26 11.70
CA PRO A 74 5.49 9.56 13.11
C PRO A 74 4.08 9.13 13.56
N LYS A 75 3.95 8.72 14.82
CA LYS A 75 2.68 8.20 15.39
C LYS A 75 1.46 9.07 15.09
N LYS A 76 1.62 10.39 15.13
CA LYS A 76 0.54 11.37 14.86
C LYS A 76 0.03 11.39 13.42
N ASP A 77 0.84 10.93 12.47
CA ASP A 77 0.57 10.94 11.03
C ASP A 77 0.29 9.53 10.49
N GLN A 78 0.31 8.51 11.35
CA GLN A 78 -0.08 7.15 11.00
C GLN A 78 -1.57 7.10 10.70
N PHE A 79 -1.94 6.37 9.64
CA PHE A 79 -3.30 6.31 9.12
C PHE A 79 -3.99 4.95 9.35
N TYR A 80 -3.26 3.96 9.87
CA TYR A 80 -3.86 2.72 10.38
C TYR A 80 -4.10 2.85 11.88
N ASP A 81 -5.25 2.41 12.31
CA ASP A 81 -5.59 2.32 13.73
C ASP A 81 -5.36 0.89 14.27
N ASP A 82 -5.47 0.72 15.59
CA ASP A 82 -5.27 -0.58 16.25
C ASP A 82 -6.31 -1.64 15.81
N SER A 83 -7.35 -1.25 15.06
CA SER A 83 -8.36 -2.13 14.49
C SER A 83 -8.04 -2.57 13.06
N ASP A 84 -6.97 -2.05 12.45
CA ASP A 84 -6.53 -2.45 11.13
C ASP A 84 -5.64 -3.69 11.22
N VAL A 85 -6.03 -4.78 10.55
CA VAL A 85 -5.14 -5.94 10.38
C VAL A 85 -4.08 -5.57 9.35
N PRO A 86 -2.78 -5.60 9.72
CA PRO A 86 -1.73 -5.30 8.76
C PRO A 86 -1.72 -6.36 7.65
N ASP A 87 -1.57 -5.91 6.41
CA ASP A 87 -1.24 -6.73 5.25
C ASP A 87 0.22 -6.48 4.92
N TYR A 88 1.03 -7.54 4.96
CA TYR A 88 2.48 -7.41 4.79
C TYR A 88 2.88 -7.61 3.34
N ASP A 89 3.05 -6.51 2.61
CA ASP A 89 3.73 -6.51 1.30
C ASP A 89 5.24 -6.48 1.52
N PHE A 90 6.00 -7.48 1.03
CA PHE A 90 7.46 -7.43 1.14
C PHE A 90 8.19 -7.99 -0.08
N PHE A 91 9.36 -7.43 -0.34
CA PHE A 91 10.25 -7.88 -1.39
C PHE A 91 11.16 -9.01 -0.91
N SER A 92 11.36 -9.97 -1.80
CA SER A 92 12.33 -11.05 -1.64
C SER A 92 13.11 -11.31 -2.93
N PRO A 93 14.42 -11.56 -2.86
CA PRO A 93 15.16 -12.05 -4.01
C PRO A 93 14.86 -13.52 -4.35
N ASN A 94 14.09 -14.23 -3.51
CA ASN A 94 13.72 -15.63 -3.69
C ASN A 94 12.23 -15.86 -3.33
N ALA A 95 11.33 -15.05 -3.88
CA ALA A 95 9.93 -14.96 -3.44
C ALA A 95 9.19 -16.29 -3.41
N ILE A 96 9.34 -17.14 -4.44
CA ILE A 96 8.71 -18.48 -4.46
C ILE A 96 9.16 -19.34 -3.28
N GLN A 97 10.46 -19.35 -3.00
CA GLN A 97 10.99 -20.17 -1.91
C GLN A 97 10.55 -19.59 -0.55
N ASP A 98 10.54 -18.27 -0.42
CA ASP A 98 10.17 -17.60 0.82
C ASP A 98 8.68 -17.76 1.13
N VAL A 99 7.79 -17.68 0.14
CA VAL A 99 6.36 -17.91 0.36
C VAL A 99 6.06 -19.36 0.75
N LYS A 100 6.76 -20.33 0.15
CA LYS A 100 6.65 -21.75 0.54
C LYS A 100 7.12 -21.96 1.98
N GLU A 101 8.29 -21.44 2.34
CA GLU A 101 8.82 -21.57 3.69
C GLU A 101 7.90 -20.91 4.73
N LEU A 102 7.31 -19.76 4.40
CA LEU A 102 6.37 -19.08 5.27
C LEU A 102 5.06 -19.90 5.41
N ALA A 103 4.55 -20.47 4.33
CA ALA A 103 3.38 -21.37 4.38
C ALA A 103 3.67 -22.62 5.25
N ASP A 104 4.85 -23.22 5.12
CA ASP A 104 5.27 -24.34 5.96
C ASP A 104 5.37 -23.97 7.45
N LEU A 105 5.78 -22.75 7.77
CA LEU A 105 5.81 -22.26 9.16
C LEU A 105 4.40 -22.17 9.75
N TYR A 106 3.44 -21.68 8.99
CA TYR A 106 2.04 -21.65 9.43
C TYR A 106 1.47 -23.07 9.62
N SER A 107 1.72 -23.97 8.67
CA SER A 107 1.30 -25.38 8.78
C SER A 107 1.91 -26.06 10.01
N LYS A 108 3.19 -25.83 10.30
CA LYS A 108 3.87 -26.32 11.52
C LYS A 108 3.33 -25.68 12.80
N ALA A 109 2.81 -24.46 12.73
CA ALA A 109 2.15 -23.79 13.85
C ALA A 109 0.72 -24.30 14.11
N GLY A 110 0.23 -25.23 13.28
CA GLY A 110 -1.06 -25.91 13.44
C GLY A 110 -2.20 -25.29 12.63
N TYR A 111 -1.92 -24.36 11.71
CA TYR A 111 -2.93 -23.82 10.79
C TYR A 111 -3.20 -24.83 9.67
N ILE A 112 -4.48 -25.12 9.42
CA ILE A 112 -4.92 -26.10 8.40
C ILE A 112 -5.19 -25.41 7.07
N GLU A 113 -5.85 -24.26 7.11
CA GLU A 113 -6.19 -23.46 5.92
C GLU A 113 -5.06 -22.48 5.58
N VAL A 114 -4.03 -22.99 4.91
CA VAL A 114 -2.89 -22.21 4.43
C VAL A 114 -2.83 -22.29 2.91
N ASP A 115 -3.08 -21.17 2.23
CA ASP A 115 -3.13 -21.09 0.78
C ASP A 115 -2.09 -20.08 0.26
N ALA A 116 -1.19 -20.55 -0.61
CA ALA A 116 -0.20 -19.73 -1.29
C ALA A 116 -0.42 -19.78 -2.80
N LYS A 117 -0.73 -18.65 -3.42
CA LYS A 117 -1.05 -18.56 -4.85
C LYS A 117 -0.40 -17.37 -5.54
N SER A 118 -0.28 -17.42 -6.86
CA SER A 118 0.18 -16.29 -7.66
C SER A 118 -0.77 -15.10 -7.52
N GLY A 119 -0.21 -13.91 -7.33
CA GLY A 119 -0.95 -12.66 -7.39
C GLY A 119 -1.25 -12.23 -8.84
N ILE A 120 -1.95 -11.10 -8.98
CA ILE A 120 -2.27 -10.51 -10.30
C ILE A 120 -0.99 -10.01 -11.00
N HIS A 121 -0.03 -9.50 -10.22
CA HIS A 121 1.24 -9.01 -10.74
C HIS A 121 2.25 -10.15 -10.86
N ALA A 122 2.91 -10.23 -12.00
CA ALA A 122 3.96 -11.23 -12.23
C ALA A 122 5.04 -11.14 -11.14
N GLY A 123 5.42 -12.30 -10.60
CA GLY A 123 6.41 -12.38 -9.52
C GLY A 123 5.88 -12.04 -8.12
N THR A 124 4.59 -11.79 -7.94
CA THR A 124 3.97 -11.64 -6.63
C THR A 124 3.21 -12.89 -6.24
N TYR A 125 3.39 -13.34 -5.01
CA TYR A 125 2.74 -14.51 -4.42
C TYR A 125 1.99 -14.08 -3.16
N LYS A 126 0.71 -14.44 -3.10
CA LYS A 126 -0.17 -14.12 -1.98
C LYS A 126 -0.29 -15.29 -1.03
N LEU A 127 -0.17 -15.02 0.25
CA LEU A 127 -0.37 -16.01 1.30
C LEU A 127 -1.63 -15.67 2.12
N PHE A 128 -2.47 -16.67 2.30
CA PHE A 128 -3.65 -16.61 3.14
C PHE A 128 -3.55 -17.65 4.24
N VAL A 129 -3.98 -17.30 5.44
CA VAL A 129 -4.07 -18.19 6.59
C VAL A 129 -5.48 -18.06 7.17
N ASN A 130 -6.22 -19.14 7.26
CA ASN A 130 -7.63 -19.16 7.65
C ASN A 130 -8.45 -18.11 6.86
N PHE A 131 -8.24 -18.06 5.54
CA PHE A 131 -8.85 -17.11 4.59
C PHE A 131 -8.48 -15.64 4.82
N ILE A 132 -7.58 -15.35 5.76
CA ILE A 132 -7.10 -14.00 6.03
C ILE A 132 -5.90 -13.72 5.12
N PRO A 133 -5.92 -12.65 4.31
CA PRO A 133 -4.73 -12.22 3.57
C PRO A 133 -3.65 -11.82 4.60
N THR A 134 -2.51 -12.47 4.51
CA THR A 134 -1.45 -12.34 5.52
C THR A 134 -0.20 -11.69 4.93
N ALA A 135 0.15 -12.06 3.69
CA ALA A 135 1.35 -11.53 3.06
C ALA A 135 1.27 -11.56 1.52
N ASP A 136 1.85 -10.54 0.90
CA ASP A 136 2.16 -10.46 -0.52
C ASP A 136 3.69 -10.46 -0.69
N VAL A 137 4.23 -11.55 -1.22
CA VAL A 137 5.69 -11.72 -1.41
C VAL A 137 6.04 -11.43 -2.87
N THR A 138 6.77 -10.36 -3.11
CA THR A 138 7.12 -9.92 -4.46
C THR A 138 8.59 -10.17 -4.77
N GLN A 139 8.82 -10.83 -5.90
CA GLN A 139 10.17 -11.10 -6.41
C GLN A 139 10.87 -9.80 -6.78
N MET A 140 12.06 -9.59 -6.25
CA MET A 140 12.93 -8.49 -6.60
C MET A 140 14.32 -9.01 -7.00
N PRO A 141 14.90 -8.55 -8.11
CA PRO A 141 16.29 -8.91 -8.46
C PRO A 141 17.24 -8.56 -7.31
N ARG A 142 18.16 -9.47 -7.01
CA ARG A 142 19.06 -9.37 -5.85
C ARG A 142 19.87 -8.08 -5.80
N GLU A 143 20.30 -7.60 -6.94
CA GLU A 143 21.07 -6.34 -7.03
C GLU A 143 20.24 -5.14 -6.62
N ILE A 144 18.99 -5.07 -7.10
CA ILE A 144 18.04 -4.01 -6.72
C ILE A 144 17.68 -4.13 -5.24
N PHE A 145 17.41 -5.36 -4.77
CA PHE A 145 17.12 -5.63 -3.36
C PHE A 145 18.27 -5.15 -2.45
N ASN A 146 19.50 -5.49 -2.77
CA ASN A 146 20.67 -5.07 -1.99
C ASN A 146 20.87 -3.54 -1.99
N THR A 147 20.58 -2.89 -3.13
CA THR A 147 20.62 -1.42 -3.23
C THR A 147 19.56 -0.79 -2.36
N LEU A 148 18.31 -1.28 -2.45
CA LEU A 148 17.20 -0.78 -1.66
C LEU A 148 17.44 -0.99 -0.16
N GLN A 149 18.05 -2.12 0.23
CA GLN A 149 18.34 -2.46 1.63
C GLN A 149 19.32 -1.49 2.29
N ARG A 150 20.26 -0.88 1.53
CA ARG A 150 21.23 0.10 2.06
C ARG A 150 20.55 1.37 2.56
N ASP A 151 19.50 1.81 1.85
CA ASP A 151 18.79 3.06 2.16
C ASP A 151 17.50 2.82 2.95
N ALA A 152 17.21 1.56 3.28
CA ALA A 152 16.01 1.14 3.97
C ALA A 152 15.97 1.62 5.43
N LEU A 153 14.77 1.93 5.92
CA LEU A 153 14.55 2.29 7.32
C LEU A 153 14.33 1.05 8.16
N LYS A 154 14.96 1.01 9.33
CA LYS A 154 14.82 -0.10 10.28
C LYS A 154 14.07 0.35 11.53
N ILE A 155 12.85 -0.17 11.73
CA ILE A 155 11.98 0.19 12.84
C ILE A 155 11.48 -1.10 13.49
N ALA A 156 11.65 -1.23 14.82
CA ALA A 156 11.29 -2.42 15.60
C ALA A 156 11.82 -3.74 15.01
N GLY A 157 13.02 -3.71 14.43
CA GLY A 157 13.68 -4.86 13.82
C GLY A 157 13.20 -5.23 12.42
N ILE A 158 12.14 -4.61 11.90
CA ILE A 158 11.65 -4.77 10.53
C ILE A 158 12.32 -3.73 9.63
N THR A 159 12.66 -4.15 8.41
CA THR A 159 13.26 -3.30 7.39
C THR A 159 12.17 -2.80 6.43
N TYR A 160 12.01 -1.49 6.31
CA TYR A 160 11.02 -0.84 5.44
C TYR A 160 11.69 -0.17 4.26
N ALA A 161 11.05 -0.23 3.09
CA ALA A 161 11.53 0.44 1.90
C ALA A 161 11.71 1.95 2.14
N PRO A 162 12.74 2.59 1.54
CA PRO A 162 13.02 4.01 1.73
C PRO A 162 11.84 4.89 1.33
N PRO A 163 11.65 6.06 1.97
CA PRO A 163 10.56 6.98 1.66
C PRO A 163 10.48 7.37 0.17
N ASN A 164 11.63 7.56 -0.48
CA ASN A 164 11.68 7.90 -1.90
C ASN A 164 11.18 6.75 -2.80
N PHE A 165 11.50 5.51 -2.44
CA PHE A 165 10.98 4.35 -3.15
C PHE A 165 9.46 4.20 -2.97
N LEU A 166 8.96 4.37 -1.76
CA LEU A 166 7.51 4.34 -1.47
C LEU A 166 6.76 5.46 -2.20
N ARG A 167 7.34 6.65 -2.23
CA ARG A 167 6.83 7.80 -2.98
C ARG A 167 6.75 7.50 -4.47
N MET A 168 7.80 6.90 -5.04
CA MET A 168 7.81 6.47 -6.44
C MET A 168 6.65 5.52 -6.75
N GLY A 169 6.44 4.51 -5.91
CA GLY A 169 5.34 3.55 -6.07
C GLY A 169 3.97 4.23 -6.06
N MET A 170 3.77 5.25 -5.21
CA MET A 170 2.52 6.02 -5.15
C MET A 170 2.31 6.86 -6.42
N TYR A 171 3.34 7.54 -6.92
CA TYR A 171 3.25 8.26 -8.19
C TYR A 171 2.95 7.32 -9.36
N LEU A 172 3.59 6.13 -9.39
CA LEU A 172 3.30 5.11 -10.40
C LEU A 172 1.82 4.67 -10.35
N GLU A 173 1.27 4.47 -9.17
CA GLU A 173 -0.14 4.08 -9.01
C GLU A 173 -1.08 5.19 -9.48
N LEU A 174 -0.77 6.46 -9.18
CA LEU A 174 -1.56 7.63 -9.60
C LEU A 174 -1.45 7.95 -11.11
N SER A 175 -0.39 7.51 -11.78
CA SER A 175 -0.14 7.78 -13.19
C SER A 175 -0.43 6.59 -14.11
N ARG A 176 -0.87 5.47 -13.58
CA ARG A 176 -1.10 4.25 -14.36
C ARG A 176 -2.37 4.39 -15.21
N PRO A 177 -2.27 4.34 -16.55
CA PRO A 177 -3.42 4.26 -17.42
C PRO A 177 -4.29 3.07 -17.04
N ASN A 178 -5.45 2.93 -17.00
CA ASN A 178 -6.27 1.76 -16.57
C ASN A 178 -6.01 1.32 -15.11
N GLY A 179 -5.51 2.22 -14.26
CA GLY A 179 -5.37 1.98 -12.82
C GLY A 179 -6.72 1.99 -12.12
N ASP A 180 -6.76 1.45 -10.90
CA ASP A 180 -7.95 1.51 -10.04
C ASP A 180 -8.11 2.92 -9.47
N ILE A 181 -8.91 3.76 -10.14
CA ILE A 181 -9.19 5.14 -9.74
C ILE A 181 -9.84 5.24 -8.35
N SER A 182 -10.52 4.19 -7.88
CA SER A 182 -11.15 4.18 -6.55
C SER A 182 -10.13 4.31 -5.42
N ARG A 183 -8.85 3.98 -5.69
CA ARG A 183 -7.75 4.05 -4.75
C ARG A 183 -7.01 5.40 -4.76
N TRP A 184 -7.17 6.22 -5.78
CA TRP A 184 -6.36 7.42 -6.00
C TRP A 184 -6.43 8.42 -4.85
N GLU A 185 -7.60 8.68 -4.31
CA GLU A 185 -7.73 9.56 -3.16
C GLU A 185 -6.94 9.06 -1.94
N LYS A 186 -7.04 7.77 -1.65
CA LYS A 186 -6.29 7.11 -0.56
C LYS A 186 -4.78 7.21 -0.78
N VAL A 187 -4.32 6.93 -2.00
CA VAL A 187 -2.90 6.99 -2.36
C VAL A 187 -2.37 8.41 -2.27
N TYR A 188 -3.13 9.39 -2.78
CA TYR A 188 -2.76 10.81 -2.72
C TYR A 188 -2.65 11.34 -1.29
N LYS A 189 -3.59 11.00 -0.41
CA LYS A 189 -3.53 11.35 1.01
C LYS A 189 -2.25 10.82 1.69
N ARG A 190 -1.87 9.58 1.39
CA ARG A 190 -0.63 8.97 1.90
C ARG A 190 0.61 9.63 1.32
N LEU A 191 0.58 9.99 0.04
CA LEU A 191 1.66 10.70 -0.63
C LEU A 191 1.93 12.06 0.01
N ILE A 192 0.88 12.81 0.39
CA ILE A 192 1.00 14.06 1.13
C ILE A 192 1.75 13.84 2.45
N LEU A 193 1.37 12.84 3.23
CA LEU A 193 2.02 12.53 4.51
C LEU A 193 3.50 12.16 4.34
N ILE A 194 3.83 11.36 3.33
CA ILE A 194 5.23 11.02 3.02
C ILE A 194 6.01 12.27 2.60
N ASN A 195 5.44 13.14 1.77
CA ASN A 195 6.10 14.38 1.33
C ASN A 195 6.35 15.37 2.49
N GLN A 196 5.42 15.43 3.44
CA GLN A 196 5.54 16.30 4.61
C GLN A 196 6.60 15.81 5.59
N ASN A 197 6.66 14.50 5.84
CA ASN A 197 7.58 13.93 6.82
C ASN A 197 8.98 13.62 6.25
N TYR A 198 9.06 13.40 4.95
CA TYR A 198 10.29 13.10 4.22
C TYR A 198 10.41 14.02 3.00
N PRO A 199 10.64 15.33 3.18
CA PRO A 199 10.75 16.26 2.06
C PRO A 199 11.92 15.88 1.15
N LEU A 200 11.73 16.04 -0.16
CA LEU A 200 12.82 15.89 -1.12
C LEU A 200 13.85 16.99 -0.89
N THR A 201 15.09 16.59 -0.71
CA THR A 201 16.22 17.50 -0.63
C THR A 201 16.93 17.59 -1.98
N THR A 202 17.65 18.67 -2.22
CA THR A 202 18.42 18.85 -3.47
C THR A 202 19.57 17.82 -3.63
N LYS A 203 19.88 17.05 -2.57
CA LYS A 203 20.87 15.98 -2.59
C LYS A 203 20.25 14.61 -2.95
N ASP A 204 18.97 14.44 -2.73
CA ASP A 204 18.22 13.26 -3.16
C ASP A 204 17.84 13.47 -4.63
N CYS A 205 17.79 12.44 -5.45
CA CYS A 205 17.45 12.50 -6.87
C CYS A 205 16.58 13.71 -7.20
N SER A 206 17.04 14.55 -8.12
CA SER A 206 16.23 15.69 -8.51
C SER A 206 14.88 15.18 -9.00
N ARG A 207 13.82 15.95 -8.79
CA ARG A 207 12.48 15.63 -9.31
C ARG A 207 12.53 15.29 -10.81
N ILE A 208 13.47 15.87 -11.52
CA ILE A 208 13.75 15.67 -12.93
C ILE A 208 14.35 14.26 -13.20
N ASP A 209 15.29 13.79 -12.37
CA ASP A 209 15.90 12.47 -12.55
C ASP A 209 14.89 11.37 -12.27
N PHE A 210 14.00 11.60 -11.32
CA PHE A 210 12.89 10.70 -11.04
C PHE A 210 11.90 10.64 -12.21
N GLN A 211 11.48 11.78 -12.75
CA GLN A 211 10.60 11.85 -13.91
C GLN A 211 11.24 11.23 -15.16
N ARG A 212 12.55 11.40 -15.37
CA ARG A 212 13.30 10.74 -16.45
C ARG A 212 13.32 9.23 -16.30
N ALA A 213 13.57 8.72 -15.08
CA ALA A 213 13.54 7.29 -14.81
C ALA A 213 12.15 6.68 -15.05
N MET A 214 11.09 7.45 -14.77
CA MET A 214 9.70 7.00 -14.94
C MET A 214 9.26 6.97 -16.40
N MET A 215 9.70 7.94 -17.23
CA MET A 215 9.22 8.08 -18.61
C MET A 215 10.00 7.24 -19.61
N ASP A 216 11.07 6.54 -19.20
CA ASP A 216 12.00 5.80 -20.10
C ASP A 216 12.37 6.62 -21.37
N THR A 217 12.35 7.95 -21.21
CA THR A 217 12.69 8.86 -22.29
C THR A 217 14.18 8.79 -22.50
N LYS A 218 14.60 8.01 -23.49
CA LYS A 218 15.92 8.13 -24.13
C LYS A 218 16.02 9.53 -24.73
N ILE A 219 16.24 10.53 -23.87
CA ILE A 219 16.68 11.84 -24.35
C ILE A 219 18.05 11.57 -24.97
N SER A 220 18.11 11.59 -26.30
CA SER A 220 19.35 11.46 -27.02
C SER A 220 20.37 12.40 -26.40
N SER A 221 21.53 11.88 -26.01
CA SER A 221 22.66 12.65 -25.46
C SER A 221 23.17 13.78 -26.36
N LYS A 222 22.55 14.01 -27.50
CA LYS A 222 22.86 15.05 -28.47
C LYS A 222 21.96 16.29 -28.38
N SER A 223 20.89 16.28 -27.56
CA SER A 223 20.06 17.47 -27.39
C SER A 223 20.70 18.39 -26.35
N LYS A 224 21.07 19.60 -26.75
CA LYS A 224 21.51 20.69 -25.86
C LYS A 224 20.35 21.33 -25.08
N TYR A 225 19.13 20.91 -25.34
CA TYR A 225 17.94 21.44 -24.70
C TYR A 225 17.64 20.65 -23.43
N GLN A 226 17.63 21.35 -22.29
CA GLN A 226 17.13 20.81 -21.02
C GLN A 226 15.82 21.53 -20.71
N PRO A 227 14.67 20.85 -20.83
CA PRO A 227 13.39 21.48 -20.50
C PRO A 227 13.35 21.89 -19.02
N THR A 228 12.75 23.02 -18.76
CA THR A 228 12.51 23.49 -17.39
C THR A 228 11.49 22.58 -16.69
N THR A 229 11.46 22.64 -15.36
CA THR A 229 10.50 21.86 -14.56
C THR A 229 9.05 22.20 -14.93
N GLU A 230 8.79 23.45 -15.32
CA GLU A 230 7.49 23.96 -15.74
C GLU A 230 7.08 23.38 -17.10
N GLU A 231 7.98 23.37 -18.08
CA GLU A 231 7.73 22.77 -19.40
C GLU A 231 7.48 21.27 -19.35
N ILE A 232 8.16 20.54 -18.45
CA ILE A 232 7.93 19.12 -18.23
C ILE A 232 6.54 18.88 -17.59
N TYR A 233 6.15 19.71 -16.64
CA TYR A 233 4.85 19.67 -15.98
C TYR A 233 3.73 19.97 -16.99
N ASP A 234 3.87 21.04 -17.78
CA ASP A 234 2.90 21.43 -18.79
C ASP A 234 2.74 20.37 -19.89
N THR A 235 3.85 19.73 -20.31
CA THR A 235 3.81 18.65 -21.28
C THR A 235 3.12 17.41 -20.72
N ALA A 236 3.40 17.06 -19.47
CA ALA A 236 2.74 15.94 -18.80
C ALA A 236 1.24 16.21 -18.63
N VAL A 237 0.85 17.42 -18.21
CA VAL A 237 -0.54 17.83 -18.03
C VAL A 237 -1.29 17.86 -19.37
N LYS A 238 -0.70 18.41 -20.43
CA LYS A 238 -1.30 18.39 -21.77
C LYS A 238 -1.48 16.98 -22.32
N THR A 239 -0.50 16.10 -22.14
CA THR A 239 -0.61 14.70 -22.58
C THR A 239 -1.74 13.97 -21.83
N PHE A 240 -2.07 14.40 -20.61
CA PHE A 240 -3.16 13.82 -19.81
C PHE A 240 -4.54 14.36 -20.21
N ILE A 241 -4.61 15.63 -20.65
CA ILE A 241 -5.89 16.31 -21.00
C ILE A 241 -6.30 16.03 -22.44
N ASP A 242 -5.36 15.83 -23.35
CA ASP A 242 -5.61 15.59 -24.80
C ASP A 242 -5.99 14.12 -25.11
N GLN A 243 -6.18 13.27 -24.11
CA GLN A 243 -6.62 11.86 -24.30
C GLN A 243 -8.11 11.62 -23.97
N ASP A 244 -8.89 12.68 -23.73
CA ASP A 244 -10.36 12.67 -23.67
C ASP A 244 -10.94 13.15 -25.06
#